data_61b3ebb349b07195bf20b92be2f8b9c6
#
_entry.id   61b3ebb349b07195bf20b92be2f8b9c6
#
_cell.length_a   1.000
_cell.length_b   1.000
_cell.length_c   1.000
_cell.angle_alpha   90.00
_cell.angle_beta   90.00
_cell.angle_gamma   90.00
#
_symmetry.space_group_name_H-M   'P 1'
#
loop_
_entity.id
_entity.type
_entity.pdbx_description
1 polymer ?
#
loop_
_entity_poly.entity_id
_entity_poly.type
_entity_poly.pdbx_seq_one_letter_code
_entity_poly.pdbx_strand_id
1 'polypeptide(L)'
;VKRSVLFFMLVSGLSFSQKNLKISDLQPKTEDSTFPVVSYAENPLVENKINTFLQVNELEYVPNSGPNPFKLVSSGTTSYANYVYFYSWEKLETPKNILTIGMEGEASGAYPEGFSDWKNFDLRTGNFINAQDLFQPNSIKAVERLIEQKVKKRINNYLAELKSEKNPSAETEDQIGIYEGCSTGESLDDIRYFFGKDKLTFVAGRCSNHAMRALDDLGSHELKFTYKELDKYWSPYARNLLKGSGTIEKTSFRNKLYKGKIDGKYPITVLVSRFYPNNDSSGISSFHAEYWYDKSKKLIQWDGQLKGNHISITENDRYDDVTSQWIPRAFVEAEMKGNTITGTWQDYKTKKYLTLELEEL
;
A
#
# COMPACT_ATOMS: atom_id res chain seq x y z
N VAL A 1 39.08 43.38 19.31
CA VAL A 1 38.09 42.52 19.94
C VAL A 1 36.97 42.27 18.93
N LYS A 2 37.03 41.15 18.18
CA LYS A 2 35.95 40.74 17.26
C LYS A 2 34.90 39.95 18.06
N ARG A 3 33.69 40.48 18.16
CA ARG A 3 32.52 39.77 18.68
C ARG A 3 31.91 38.90 17.56
N SER A 4 32.05 37.59 17.66
CA SER A 4 31.28 36.62 16.86
C SER A 4 29.87 36.53 17.43
N VAL A 5 28.88 36.93 16.66
CA VAL A 5 27.47 36.71 16.97
C VAL A 5 27.10 35.31 16.45
N LEU A 6 26.91 34.40 17.37
CA LEU A 6 26.39 33.05 17.08
C LEU A 6 24.89 33.15 16.82
N PHE A 7 24.47 32.98 15.57
CA PHE A 7 23.07 32.92 15.18
C PHE A 7 22.56 31.51 15.49
N PHE A 8 21.89 31.34 16.61
CA PHE A 8 21.09 30.13 16.89
C PHE A 8 19.85 30.14 16.00
N MET A 9 19.85 29.40 14.91
CA MET A 9 18.61 29.04 14.22
C MET A 9 17.81 28.09 15.13
N LEU A 10 16.84 28.63 15.81
CA LEU A 10 15.75 27.87 16.41
C LEU A 10 14.94 27.24 15.25
N VAL A 11 15.22 26.00 14.92
CA VAL A 11 14.29 25.17 14.16
C VAL A 11 13.12 24.87 15.08
N SER A 12 12.12 25.74 15.06
CA SER A 12 10.82 25.46 15.66
C SER A 12 10.22 24.27 14.93
N GLY A 13 10.29 23.10 15.55
CA GLY A 13 9.57 21.90 15.10
C GLY A 13 8.09 22.25 15.03
N LEU A 14 7.58 22.45 13.82
CA LEU A 14 6.15 22.61 13.56
C LEU A 14 5.45 21.33 14.00
N SER A 15 4.81 21.40 15.15
CA SER A 15 3.97 20.34 15.67
C SER A 15 2.68 20.28 14.84
N PHE A 16 2.67 19.56 13.74
CA PHE A 16 1.47 19.33 12.95
C PHE A 16 0.39 18.67 13.83
N SER A 17 -0.76 19.29 13.90
CA SER A 17 -1.89 18.83 14.71
C SER A 17 -2.95 18.24 13.79
N GLN A 18 -3.45 17.02 14.08
CA GLN A 18 -4.63 16.45 13.38
C GLN A 18 -5.89 17.31 13.51
N LYS A 19 -5.86 18.41 14.27
CA LYS A 19 -7.05 19.26 14.54
C LYS A 19 -7.70 19.83 13.28
N ASN A 20 -6.92 20.08 12.23
CA ASN A 20 -7.41 20.66 10.97
C ASN A 20 -7.49 19.66 9.81
N LEU A 21 -7.23 18.36 10.09
CA LEU A 21 -7.44 17.30 9.12
C LEU A 21 -8.89 16.85 9.16
N LYS A 22 -9.61 17.00 8.05
CA LYS A 22 -10.98 16.56 7.87
C LYS A 22 -11.01 15.44 6.83
N ILE A 23 -11.97 14.53 6.96
CA ILE A 23 -12.24 13.52 5.94
C ILE A 23 -13.73 13.63 5.62
N SER A 24 -14.06 13.56 4.34
CA SER A 24 -15.42 13.62 3.81
C SER A 24 -15.58 12.61 2.67
N ASP A 25 -16.80 12.42 2.20
CA ASP A 25 -17.07 11.53 1.08
C ASP A 25 -16.68 12.17 -0.25
N LEU A 26 -16.00 11.38 -1.10
CA LEU A 26 -15.75 11.71 -2.50
C LEU A 26 -17.09 11.85 -3.27
N GLN A 27 -17.18 12.85 -4.14
CA GLN A 27 -18.38 13.12 -4.92
C GLN A 27 -18.17 12.73 -6.41
N PRO A 28 -19.22 12.24 -7.09
CA PRO A 28 -20.52 11.87 -6.55
C PRO A 28 -20.47 10.58 -5.75
N LYS A 29 -21.14 10.55 -4.60
CA LYS A 29 -21.35 9.33 -3.82
C LYS A 29 -22.69 8.70 -4.16
N THR A 30 -22.86 7.41 -3.82
CA THR A 30 -24.13 6.68 -3.89
C THR A 30 -24.54 6.23 -2.49
N GLU A 31 -25.72 5.61 -2.36
CA GLU A 31 -26.11 4.98 -1.10
C GLU A 31 -25.18 3.82 -0.74
N ASP A 32 -24.71 3.09 -1.75
CA ASP A 32 -23.89 1.89 -1.59
C ASP A 32 -22.38 2.19 -1.58
N SER A 33 -21.95 3.39 -2.01
CA SER A 33 -20.53 3.69 -2.14
C SER A 33 -20.17 5.06 -1.60
N THR A 34 -19.43 5.06 -0.49
CA THR A 34 -18.76 6.23 0.06
C THR A 34 -17.24 5.98 0.03
N PHE A 35 -16.45 7.00 -0.25
CA PHE A 35 -15.01 6.89 -0.37
C PHE A 35 -14.33 8.10 0.28
N PRO A 36 -13.21 7.91 1.01
CA PRO A 36 -12.63 8.99 1.79
C PRO A 36 -11.88 10.00 0.92
N VAL A 37 -12.12 11.28 1.18
CA VAL A 37 -11.32 12.41 0.71
C VAL A 37 -10.79 13.18 1.89
N VAL A 38 -9.49 13.31 1.96
CA VAL A 38 -8.78 14.05 3.00
C VAL A 38 -8.69 15.52 2.60
N SER A 39 -9.03 16.41 3.53
CA SER A 39 -8.78 17.85 3.46
C SER A 39 -7.81 18.24 4.55
N TYR A 40 -6.66 18.80 4.17
CA TYR A 40 -5.60 19.19 5.10
C TYR A 40 -4.99 20.55 4.70
N ALA A 41 -5.74 21.61 4.99
CA ALA A 41 -5.41 22.98 4.57
C ALA A 41 -4.01 23.45 5.01
N GLU A 42 -3.49 22.95 6.14
CA GLU A 42 -2.15 23.27 6.63
C GLU A 42 -1.04 22.65 5.77
N ASN A 43 -1.33 21.56 5.06
CA ASN A 43 -0.36 20.90 4.18
C ASN A 43 -1.02 20.36 2.91
N PRO A 44 -1.26 21.22 1.89
CA PRO A 44 -1.89 20.82 0.64
C PRO A 44 -1.11 19.75 -0.14
N LEU A 45 0.21 19.66 0.04
CA LEU A 45 1.01 18.60 -0.58
C LEU A 45 0.66 17.23 0.00
N VAL A 46 0.60 17.12 1.34
CA VAL A 46 0.19 15.90 2.04
C VAL A 46 -1.24 15.51 1.65
N GLU A 47 -2.18 16.46 1.63
CA GLU A 47 -3.54 16.27 1.16
C GLU A 47 -3.57 15.67 -0.26
N ASN A 48 -2.85 16.29 -1.19
CA ASN A 48 -2.80 15.85 -2.58
C ASN A 48 -2.23 14.43 -2.70
N LYS A 49 -1.14 14.13 -2.00
CA LYS A 49 -0.49 12.81 -2.04
C LYS A 49 -1.43 11.72 -1.53
N ILE A 50 -2.07 11.92 -0.39
CA ILE A 50 -3.00 10.95 0.20
C ILE A 50 -4.19 10.70 -0.74
N ASN A 51 -4.83 11.76 -1.23
CA ASN A 51 -5.99 11.63 -2.11
C ASN A 51 -5.63 10.99 -3.45
N THR A 52 -4.46 11.34 -4.02
CA THR A 52 -3.99 10.72 -5.26
C THR A 52 -3.71 9.24 -5.06
N PHE A 53 -3.01 8.88 -3.98
CA PHE A 53 -2.76 7.47 -3.65
C PHE A 53 -4.07 6.68 -3.51
N LEU A 54 -4.99 7.16 -2.67
CA LEU A 54 -6.26 6.48 -2.42
C LEU A 54 -7.06 6.28 -3.72
N GLN A 55 -7.26 7.35 -4.48
CA GLN A 55 -8.12 7.29 -5.68
C GLN A 55 -7.49 6.48 -6.81
N VAL A 56 -6.18 6.58 -7.02
CA VAL A 56 -5.51 5.81 -8.09
C VAL A 56 -5.42 4.34 -7.71
N ASN A 57 -5.02 4.03 -6.46
CA ASN A 57 -4.79 2.65 -6.04
C ASN A 57 -6.10 1.86 -5.85
N GLU A 58 -7.16 2.50 -5.36
CA GLU A 58 -8.41 1.81 -5.01
C GLU A 58 -9.50 1.96 -6.09
N LEU A 59 -9.50 3.05 -6.84
CA LEU A 59 -10.56 3.34 -7.82
C LEU A 59 -10.06 3.39 -9.27
N GLU A 60 -8.75 3.18 -9.50
CA GLU A 60 -8.10 3.41 -10.80
C GLU A 60 -8.47 4.79 -11.40
N TYR A 61 -8.64 5.78 -10.54
CA TYR A 61 -9.14 7.10 -10.88
C TYR A 61 -8.12 8.19 -10.54
N VAL A 62 -7.62 8.87 -11.55
CA VAL A 62 -6.79 10.06 -11.34
C VAL A 62 -7.68 11.21 -10.86
N PRO A 63 -7.36 11.91 -9.76
CA PRO A 63 -8.20 12.99 -9.25
C PRO A 63 -8.58 14.01 -10.32
N ASN A 64 -9.88 14.28 -10.44
CA ASN A 64 -10.45 15.19 -11.45
C ASN A 64 -10.23 14.76 -12.92
N SER A 65 -10.14 13.46 -13.22
CA SER A 65 -10.03 12.94 -14.59
C SER A 65 -11.37 12.75 -15.28
N GLY A 66 -12.46 12.71 -14.55
CA GLY A 66 -13.81 12.50 -15.10
C GLY A 66 -14.91 12.71 -14.05
N PRO A 67 -16.18 12.55 -14.44
CA PRO A 67 -17.31 12.89 -13.59
C PRO A 67 -17.64 11.82 -12.53
N ASN A 68 -17.26 10.56 -12.78
CA ASN A 68 -17.61 9.46 -11.89
C ASN A 68 -16.38 8.67 -11.44
N PRO A 69 -15.92 8.85 -10.19
CA PRO A 69 -14.77 8.15 -9.65
C PRO A 69 -14.99 6.64 -9.46
N PHE A 70 -16.24 6.17 -9.38
CA PHE A 70 -16.56 4.75 -9.17
C PHE A 70 -16.78 3.97 -10.47
N LYS A 71 -16.73 4.64 -11.62
CA LYS A 71 -17.11 4.03 -12.91
C LYS A 71 -16.32 2.75 -13.24
N LEU A 72 -15.02 2.75 -12.99
CA LEU A 72 -14.16 1.61 -13.34
C LEU A 72 -14.43 0.43 -12.42
N VAL A 73 -14.39 0.64 -11.11
CA VAL A 73 -14.61 -0.43 -10.12
C VAL A 73 -16.04 -0.98 -10.17
N SER A 74 -17.04 -0.16 -10.54
CA SER A 74 -18.44 -0.58 -10.66
C SER A 74 -18.75 -1.25 -12.01
N SER A 75 -17.89 -1.16 -13.01
CA SER A 75 -18.13 -1.73 -14.34
C SER A 75 -17.52 -3.11 -14.54
N GLY A 76 -16.72 -3.61 -13.61
CA GLY A 76 -15.95 -4.83 -13.76
C GLY A 76 -14.89 -4.79 -14.86
N THR A 77 -14.52 -3.59 -15.33
CA THR A 77 -13.54 -3.38 -16.41
C THR A 77 -12.15 -3.05 -15.88
N THR A 78 -11.92 -3.22 -14.57
CA THR A 78 -10.61 -3.07 -13.96
C THR A 78 -9.70 -4.24 -14.35
N SER A 79 -8.39 -4.03 -14.26
CA SER A 79 -7.39 -5.09 -14.49
C SER A 79 -7.55 -6.30 -13.56
N TYR A 80 -8.27 -6.11 -12.45
CA TYR A 80 -8.56 -7.17 -11.47
C TYR A 80 -9.85 -7.94 -11.74
N ALA A 81 -10.59 -7.60 -12.78
CA ALA A 81 -11.87 -8.25 -13.16
C ALA A 81 -12.90 -8.37 -12.01
N ASN A 82 -12.75 -7.59 -10.95
CA ASN A 82 -13.66 -7.60 -9.82
C ASN A 82 -14.65 -6.44 -9.93
N TYR A 83 -15.92 -6.75 -9.78
CA TYR A 83 -16.98 -5.76 -9.67
C TYR A 83 -17.14 -5.38 -8.21
N VAL A 84 -16.83 -4.13 -7.86
CA VAL A 84 -17.04 -3.59 -6.51
C VAL A 84 -18.33 -2.78 -6.51
N TYR A 85 -19.28 -3.17 -5.69
CA TYR A 85 -20.59 -2.54 -5.60
C TYR A 85 -20.92 -1.93 -4.25
N PHE A 86 -20.02 -2.11 -3.28
CA PHE A 86 -20.14 -1.47 -1.97
C PHE A 86 -18.78 -0.97 -1.51
N TYR A 87 -18.74 0.27 -1.03
CA TYR A 87 -17.60 0.85 -0.30
C TYR A 87 -18.08 1.65 0.89
N SER A 88 -17.45 1.43 2.04
CA SER A 88 -17.55 2.31 3.22
C SER A 88 -16.18 2.58 3.81
N TRP A 89 -16.08 3.58 4.66
CA TRP A 89 -14.84 3.92 5.32
C TRP A 89 -15.05 4.50 6.71
N GLU A 90 -14.02 4.37 7.54
CA GLU A 90 -13.93 4.99 8.85
C GLU A 90 -12.53 5.55 9.12
N LYS A 91 -12.42 6.57 9.95
CA LYS A 91 -11.15 7.06 10.47
C LYS A 91 -10.87 6.44 11.83
N LEU A 92 -9.71 5.79 12.00
CA LEU A 92 -9.31 5.22 13.28
C LEU A 92 -8.60 6.26 14.16
N GLU A 93 -8.68 6.06 15.48
CA GLU A 93 -7.89 6.84 16.44
C GLU A 93 -6.43 6.32 16.45
N THR A 94 -5.48 7.19 16.12
CA THR A 94 -4.08 6.86 15.90
C THR A 94 -3.14 7.86 16.56
N PRO A 95 -1.83 7.56 16.70
CA PRO A 95 -0.82 8.56 17.07
C PRO A 95 -0.84 9.79 16.16
N LYS A 96 -0.45 10.93 16.69
CA LYS A 96 -0.61 12.26 16.10
C LYS A 96 -0.17 12.42 14.63
N ASN A 97 0.91 11.75 14.25
CA ASN A 97 1.47 11.87 12.88
C ASN A 97 1.00 10.77 11.92
N ILE A 98 0.07 9.94 12.34
CA ILE A 98 -0.44 8.83 11.55
C ILE A 98 -1.90 9.06 11.25
N LEU A 99 -2.28 8.86 9.99
CA LEU A 99 -3.66 8.73 9.58
C LEU A 99 -3.88 7.27 9.18
N THR A 100 -4.83 6.62 9.84
CA THR A 100 -5.34 5.31 9.40
C THR A 100 -6.79 5.46 8.98
N ILE A 101 -7.08 4.99 7.77
CA ILE A 101 -8.44 4.90 7.22
C ILE A 101 -8.73 3.42 7.05
N GLY A 102 -9.73 2.92 7.77
CA GLY A 102 -10.34 1.61 7.51
C GLY A 102 -11.27 1.71 6.32
N MET A 103 -11.21 0.75 5.44
CA MET A 103 -12.06 0.64 4.25
C MET A 103 -12.69 -0.75 4.22
N GLU A 104 -13.99 -0.78 4.03
CA GLU A 104 -14.75 -2.00 3.87
C GLU A 104 -15.49 -1.95 2.55
N GLY A 105 -15.71 -3.12 1.96
CA GLY A 105 -16.44 -3.19 0.72
C GLY A 105 -16.88 -4.61 0.42
N GLU A 106 -17.65 -4.73 -0.65
CA GLU A 106 -18.04 -6.01 -1.21
C GLU A 106 -17.72 -6.02 -2.70
N ALA A 107 -17.01 -7.03 -3.11
CA ALA A 107 -16.62 -7.24 -4.49
C ALA A 107 -17.10 -8.59 -4.99
N SER A 108 -17.43 -8.71 -6.26
CA SER A 108 -17.80 -9.96 -6.89
C SER A 108 -16.85 -10.27 -8.05
N GLY A 109 -16.11 -11.37 -7.89
CA GLY A 109 -15.46 -12.09 -8.98
C GLY A 109 -16.32 -13.28 -9.37
N ALA A 110 -15.83 -14.51 -9.14
CA ALA A 110 -16.64 -15.74 -9.27
C ALA A 110 -17.75 -15.81 -8.21
N TYR A 111 -17.51 -15.21 -7.03
CA TYR A 111 -18.45 -15.14 -5.90
C TYR A 111 -18.38 -13.77 -5.23
N PRO A 112 -19.49 -13.29 -4.62
CA PRO A 112 -19.45 -12.09 -3.78
C PRO A 112 -18.56 -12.29 -2.55
N GLU A 113 -17.71 -11.35 -2.24
CA GLU A 113 -16.85 -11.37 -1.07
C GLU A 113 -16.68 -9.98 -0.46
N GLY A 114 -16.95 -9.90 0.84
CA GLY A 114 -16.59 -8.71 1.64
C GLY A 114 -15.08 -8.64 1.83
N PHE A 115 -14.54 -7.44 1.75
CA PHE A 115 -13.15 -7.16 2.07
C PHE A 115 -13.05 -6.05 3.11
N SER A 116 -11.98 -6.11 3.91
CA SER A 116 -11.59 -5.01 4.81
C SER A 116 -10.10 -4.75 4.59
N ASP A 117 -9.74 -3.49 4.49
CA ASP A 117 -8.35 -3.07 4.33
C ASP A 117 -8.11 -1.77 5.10
N TRP A 118 -6.85 -1.45 5.38
CA TRP A 118 -6.47 -0.25 6.13
C TRP A 118 -5.35 0.49 5.41
N LYS A 119 -5.56 1.77 5.21
CA LYS A 119 -4.59 2.66 4.58
C LYS A 119 -3.95 3.56 5.62
N ASN A 120 -2.66 3.39 5.80
CA ASN A 120 -1.88 4.07 6.82
C ASN A 120 -0.96 5.11 6.18
N PHE A 121 -1.06 6.37 6.60
CA PHE A 121 -0.29 7.49 6.03
C PHE A 121 0.50 8.24 7.09
N ASP A 122 1.74 8.60 6.75
CA ASP A 122 2.56 9.52 7.52
C ASP A 122 2.15 10.97 7.21
N LEU A 123 1.51 11.63 8.16
CA LEU A 123 1.04 13.01 7.99
C LEU A 123 2.16 14.07 7.87
N ARG A 124 3.40 13.70 8.10
CA ARG A 124 4.56 14.57 7.88
C ARG A 124 4.94 14.66 6.41
N THR A 125 4.67 13.61 5.64
CA THR A 125 5.09 13.48 4.24
C THR A 125 3.95 13.24 3.26
N GLY A 126 2.80 12.72 3.74
CA GLY A 126 1.70 12.21 2.91
C GLY A 126 1.97 10.84 2.28
N ASN A 127 3.10 10.21 2.58
CA ASN A 127 3.42 8.89 2.05
C ASN A 127 2.63 7.79 2.76
N PHE A 128 2.28 6.75 2.01
CA PHE A 128 1.79 5.51 2.59
C PHE A 128 2.89 4.89 3.46
N ILE A 129 2.50 4.34 4.61
CA ILE A 129 3.42 3.67 5.52
C ILE A 129 3.44 2.19 5.12
N ASN A 130 4.60 1.67 4.73
CA ASN A 130 4.77 0.23 4.47
C ASN A 130 5.16 -0.48 5.76
N ALA A 131 4.62 -1.67 6.02
CA ALA A 131 4.91 -2.41 7.25
C ALA A 131 6.41 -2.68 7.43
N GLN A 132 7.13 -2.97 6.35
CA GLN A 132 8.57 -3.21 6.38
C GLN A 132 9.37 -2.00 6.86
N ASP A 133 8.98 -0.77 6.46
CA ASP A 133 9.69 0.46 6.84
C ASP A 133 9.59 0.73 8.36
N LEU A 134 8.62 0.10 9.04
CA LEU A 134 8.45 0.21 10.49
C LEU A 134 9.55 -0.52 11.27
N PHE A 135 10.20 -1.51 10.68
CA PHE A 135 11.13 -2.37 11.41
C PHE A 135 12.55 -2.25 10.89
N GLN A 136 13.52 -2.51 11.77
CA GLN A 136 14.92 -2.63 11.36
C GLN A 136 15.06 -3.83 10.40
N PRO A 137 15.86 -3.74 9.32
CA PRO A 137 15.99 -4.82 8.34
C PRO A 137 16.34 -6.18 8.95
N ASN A 138 17.22 -6.19 9.95
CA ASN A 138 17.61 -7.41 10.69
C ASN A 138 16.53 -7.93 11.65
N SER A 139 15.48 -7.16 11.89
CA SER A 139 14.37 -7.51 12.79
C SER A 139 13.13 -8.02 12.07
N ILE A 140 13.02 -7.84 10.76
CA ILE A 140 11.85 -8.22 9.95
C ILE A 140 11.47 -9.68 10.20
N LYS A 141 12.41 -10.61 10.04
CA LYS A 141 12.17 -12.05 10.27
C LYS A 141 11.80 -12.39 11.71
N ALA A 142 12.23 -11.60 12.67
CA ALA A 142 11.83 -11.81 14.07
C ALA A 142 10.38 -11.37 14.31
N VAL A 143 9.94 -10.28 13.67
CA VAL A 143 8.55 -9.81 13.75
C VAL A 143 7.61 -10.77 13.02
N GLU A 144 7.96 -11.23 11.83
CA GLU A 144 7.18 -12.25 11.09
C GLU A 144 6.98 -13.52 11.93
N ARG A 145 8.05 -14.00 12.61
CA ARG A 145 7.92 -15.15 13.54
C ARG A 145 7.00 -14.88 14.73
N LEU A 146 7.01 -13.66 15.28
CA LEU A 146 6.09 -13.30 16.37
C LEU A 146 4.62 -13.34 15.90
N ILE A 147 4.36 -12.86 14.70
CA ILE A 147 3.04 -12.92 14.06
C ILE A 147 2.64 -14.38 13.89
N GLU A 148 3.48 -15.18 13.25
CA GLU A 148 3.25 -16.60 13.01
C GLU A 148 2.97 -17.37 14.30
N GLN A 149 3.76 -17.14 15.37
CA GLN A 149 3.56 -17.79 16.66
C GLN A 149 2.21 -17.46 17.29
N LYS A 150 1.73 -16.22 17.18
CA LYS A 150 0.40 -15.84 17.67
C LYS A 150 -0.71 -16.51 16.87
N VAL A 151 -0.58 -16.57 15.53
CA VAL A 151 -1.55 -17.29 14.65
C VAL A 151 -1.58 -18.76 15.03
N LYS A 152 -0.42 -19.43 15.06
CA LYS A 152 -0.32 -20.86 15.45
C LYS A 152 -0.92 -21.14 16.83
N LYS A 153 -0.66 -20.27 17.80
CA LYS A 153 -1.24 -20.44 19.13
C LYS A 153 -2.77 -20.38 19.10
N ARG A 154 -3.36 -19.44 18.34
CA ARG A 154 -4.81 -19.31 18.21
C ARG A 154 -5.41 -20.54 17.55
N ILE A 155 -4.81 -21.00 16.45
CA ILE A 155 -5.24 -22.20 15.73
C ILE A 155 -5.13 -23.45 16.63
N ASN A 156 -3.97 -23.66 17.30
CA ASN A 156 -3.78 -24.84 18.14
C ASN A 156 -4.75 -24.90 19.32
N ASN A 157 -5.09 -23.74 19.91
CA ASN A 157 -6.08 -23.69 20.96
C ASN A 157 -7.46 -24.14 20.44
N TYR A 158 -7.88 -23.64 19.28
CA TYR A 158 -9.15 -23.99 18.67
C TYR A 158 -9.19 -25.47 18.24
N LEU A 159 -8.11 -25.97 17.63
CA LEU A 159 -7.96 -27.39 17.30
C LEU A 159 -8.08 -28.28 18.52
N ALA A 160 -7.52 -27.86 19.68
CA ALA A 160 -7.65 -28.62 20.92
C ALA A 160 -9.12 -28.67 21.41
N GLU A 161 -9.88 -27.59 21.23
CA GLU A 161 -11.32 -27.55 21.53
C GLU A 161 -12.09 -28.51 20.62
N LEU A 162 -11.93 -28.41 19.30
CA LEU A 162 -12.61 -29.30 18.33
C LEU A 162 -12.29 -30.77 18.56
N LYS A 163 -11.03 -31.12 18.81
CA LYS A 163 -10.59 -32.50 19.07
C LYS A 163 -11.03 -33.05 20.42
N SER A 164 -11.50 -32.20 21.34
CA SER A 164 -12.02 -32.64 22.64
C SER A 164 -13.44 -33.17 22.57
N GLU A 165 -14.15 -32.99 21.46
CA GLU A 165 -15.49 -33.53 21.23
C GLU A 165 -15.47 -35.07 21.18
N LYS A 166 -16.34 -35.72 21.94
CA LYS A 166 -16.38 -37.19 22.01
C LYS A 166 -16.94 -37.86 20.76
N ASN A 167 -17.83 -37.14 20.05
CA ASN A 167 -18.45 -37.59 18.81
C ASN A 167 -18.50 -36.39 17.84
N PRO A 168 -17.40 -36.10 17.18
CA PRO A 168 -17.36 -34.96 16.27
C PRO A 168 -18.36 -35.15 15.11
N SER A 169 -19.00 -34.06 14.72
CA SER A 169 -19.85 -34.05 13.52
C SER A 169 -18.95 -34.05 12.27
N ALA A 170 -19.53 -34.34 11.10
CA ALA A 170 -18.80 -34.21 9.82
C ALA A 170 -18.28 -32.77 9.62
N GLU A 171 -19.05 -31.78 10.08
CA GLU A 171 -18.63 -30.35 10.06
C GLU A 171 -17.41 -30.10 10.94
N THR A 172 -17.39 -30.68 12.16
CA THR A 172 -16.21 -30.58 13.07
C THR A 172 -14.99 -31.25 12.46
N GLU A 173 -15.13 -32.37 11.77
CA GLU A 173 -14.01 -33.04 11.07
C GLU A 173 -13.48 -32.21 9.92
N ASP A 174 -14.35 -31.59 9.12
CA ASP A 174 -13.96 -30.64 8.06
C ASP A 174 -13.24 -29.42 8.62
N GLN A 175 -13.69 -28.84 9.73
CA GLN A 175 -13.03 -27.74 10.44
C GLN A 175 -11.63 -28.13 10.91
N ILE A 176 -11.46 -29.30 11.50
CA ILE A 176 -10.16 -29.84 11.90
C ILE A 176 -9.23 -29.88 10.68
N GLY A 177 -9.70 -30.40 9.55
CA GLY A 177 -8.93 -30.48 8.30
C GLY A 177 -8.48 -29.10 7.80
N ILE A 178 -9.35 -28.08 7.87
CA ILE A 178 -9.03 -26.69 7.50
C ILE A 178 -7.88 -26.15 8.36
N TYR A 179 -7.97 -26.29 9.69
CA TYR A 179 -7.00 -25.71 10.60
C TYR A 179 -5.68 -26.47 10.68
N GLU A 180 -5.68 -27.79 10.47
CA GLU A 180 -4.45 -28.59 10.34
C GLU A 180 -3.67 -28.25 9.06
N GLY A 181 -4.36 -27.94 7.97
CA GLY A 181 -3.77 -27.52 6.71
C GLY A 181 -3.42 -26.04 6.62
N CYS A 182 -3.65 -25.23 7.66
CA CYS A 182 -3.49 -23.79 7.63
C CYS A 182 -2.03 -23.35 7.47
N SER A 183 -1.75 -22.56 6.44
CA SER A 183 -0.49 -21.85 6.30
C SER A 183 -0.49 -20.61 7.21
N THR A 184 0.50 -20.49 8.09
CA THR A 184 0.56 -19.44 9.10
C THR A 184 1.69 -18.42 8.87
N GLY A 185 2.54 -18.64 7.86
CA GLY A 185 3.64 -17.75 7.53
C GLY A 185 3.18 -16.62 6.61
N GLU A 186 3.23 -15.39 7.10
CA GLU A 186 2.97 -14.19 6.30
C GLU A 186 4.18 -13.29 6.27
N SER A 187 4.40 -12.63 5.13
CA SER A 187 5.44 -11.62 4.96
C SER A 187 4.93 -10.25 5.39
N LEU A 188 5.80 -9.44 5.97
CA LEU A 188 5.50 -8.02 6.22
C LEU A 188 5.27 -7.22 4.93
N ASP A 189 5.61 -7.78 3.76
CA ASP A 189 5.28 -7.19 2.46
C ASP A 189 3.79 -7.24 2.12
N ASP A 190 3.10 -8.30 2.58
CA ASP A 190 1.76 -8.62 2.13
C ASP A 190 0.72 -8.55 3.26
N ILE A 191 1.17 -8.58 4.53
CA ILE A 191 0.26 -8.56 5.66
C ILE A 191 -0.49 -7.23 5.78
N ARG A 192 -1.79 -7.29 5.96
CA ARG A 192 -2.60 -6.12 6.30
C ARG A 192 -2.34 -5.72 7.75
N TYR A 193 -2.36 -4.41 8.01
CA TYR A 193 -2.14 -3.91 9.36
C TYR A 193 -2.72 -2.51 9.53
N PHE A 194 -2.96 -2.13 10.79
CA PHE A 194 -3.41 -0.79 11.11
C PHE A 194 -2.89 -0.31 12.47
N PHE A 195 -2.71 1.00 12.53
CA PHE A 195 -2.40 1.66 13.78
C PHE A 195 -3.68 1.94 14.56
N GLY A 196 -3.67 1.61 15.85
CA GLY A 196 -4.62 2.12 16.83
C GLY A 196 -3.94 3.13 17.75
N LYS A 197 -4.64 3.60 18.76
CA LYS A 197 -4.14 4.61 19.71
C LYS A 197 -2.83 4.20 20.40
N ASP A 198 -2.72 2.96 20.86
CA ASP A 198 -1.66 2.43 21.70
C ASP A 198 -1.04 1.12 21.20
N LYS A 199 -1.47 0.65 20.04
CA LYS A 199 -1.08 -0.65 19.48
C LYS A 199 -1.06 -0.64 17.96
N LEU A 200 -0.23 -1.54 17.41
CA LEU A 200 -0.25 -1.97 16.03
C LEU A 200 -0.98 -3.31 15.95
N THR A 201 -1.94 -3.42 15.05
CA THR A 201 -2.66 -4.67 14.78
C THR A 201 -2.26 -5.18 13.41
N PHE A 202 -1.79 -6.41 13.33
CA PHE A 202 -1.63 -7.15 12.09
C PHE A 202 -2.86 -8.03 11.85
N VAL A 203 -3.25 -8.15 10.60
CA VAL A 203 -4.41 -8.96 10.19
C VAL A 203 -3.94 -10.04 9.23
N ALA A 204 -3.68 -11.22 9.79
CA ALA A 204 -3.28 -12.38 9.00
C ALA A 204 -4.49 -13.02 8.32
N GLY A 205 -4.23 -13.72 7.22
CA GLY A 205 -5.25 -14.38 6.43
C GLY A 205 -6.02 -15.46 7.19
N ARG A 206 -7.17 -15.83 6.68
CA ARG A 206 -7.96 -16.96 7.16
C ARG A 206 -7.36 -18.30 6.72
N CYS A 207 -7.70 -19.37 7.41
CA CYS A 207 -7.26 -20.73 7.07
C CYS A 207 -8.04 -21.36 5.91
N SER A 208 -9.30 -20.96 5.73
CA SER A 208 -10.17 -21.52 4.70
C SER A 208 -9.93 -20.88 3.33
N ASN A 209 -10.21 -21.64 2.28
CA ASN A 209 -10.43 -21.11 0.95
C ASN A 209 -11.86 -20.50 0.84
N HIS A 210 -12.18 -19.97 -0.34
CA HIS A 210 -13.46 -19.33 -0.59
C HIS A 210 -14.67 -20.24 -0.38
N ALA A 211 -14.60 -21.51 -0.84
CA ALA A 211 -15.70 -22.45 -0.76
C ALA A 211 -15.98 -22.93 0.67
N MET A 212 -14.94 -22.95 1.52
CA MET A 212 -15.04 -23.45 2.90
C MET A 212 -15.16 -22.34 3.95
N ARG A 213 -15.42 -21.10 3.52
CA ARG A 213 -15.49 -19.94 4.42
C ARG A 213 -16.50 -20.09 5.56
N ALA A 214 -17.64 -20.73 5.29
CA ALA A 214 -18.69 -20.93 6.30
C ALA A 214 -18.25 -21.83 7.45
N LEU A 215 -17.21 -22.66 7.25
CA LEU A 215 -16.63 -23.56 8.24
C LEU A 215 -15.44 -22.95 8.99
N ASP A 216 -15.03 -21.73 8.65
CA ASP A 216 -13.87 -21.06 9.26
C ASP A 216 -14.30 -20.08 10.35
N ASP A 217 -14.59 -20.62 11.54
CA ASP A 217 -15.05 -19.83 12.69
C ASP A 217 -13.99 -18.84 13.21
N LEU A 218 -12.71 -19.10 12.98
CA LEU A 218 -11.66 -18.18 13.37
C LEU A 218 -11.56 -16.98 12.41
N GLY A 219 -11.88 -17.17 11.14
CA GLY A 219 -11.75 -16.14 10.12
C GLY A 219 -10.35 -15.54 10.05
N SER A 220 -10.23 -14.27 9.72
CA SER A 220 -8.95 -13.55 9.76
C SER A 220 -8.42 -13.39 11.18
N HIS A 221 -7.10 -13.38 11.32
CA HIS A 221 -6.45 -13.32 12.62
C HIS A 221 -5.97 -11.90 12.94
N GLU A 222 -6.72 -11.18 13.78
CA GLU A 222 -6.27 -9.90 14.33
C GLU A 222 -5.27 -10.11 15.47
N LEU A 223 -4.05 -9.65 15.28
CA LEU A 223 -2.92 -9.84 16.19
C LEU A 223 -2.45 -8.49 16.73
N LYS A 224 -2.83 -8.20 17.96
CA LYS A 224 -2.57 -6.91 18.62
C LYS A 224 -1.23 -6.94 19.35
N PHE A 225 -0.41 -5.92 19.09
CA PHE A 225 0.87 -5.67 19.77
C PHE A 225 0.89 -4.23 20.28
N THR A 226 1.18 -4.02 21.54
CA THR A 226 1.45 -2.67 22.05
C THR A 226 2.73 -2.12 21.41
N TYR A 227 2.81 -0.80 21.24
CA TYR A 227 4.04 -0.17 20.73
C TYR A 227 5.27 -0.51 21.57
N LYS A 228 5.08 -0.74 22.89
CA LYS A 228 6.14 -1.15 23.80
C LYS A 228 6.65 -2.57 23.53
N GLU A 229 5.77 -3.53 23.21
CA GLU A 229 6.17 -4.90 22.83
C GLU A 229 7.06 -4.91 21.59
N LEU A 230 6.81 -3.99 20.66
CA LEU A 230 7.55 -3.86 19.41
C LEU A 230 8.77 -2.93 19.50
N ASP A 231 9.01 -2.25 20.64
CA ASP A 231 10.01 -1.17 20.76
C ASP A 231 11.41 -1.58 20.29
N LYS A 232 11.86 -2.77 20.63
CA LYS A 232 13.20 -3.27 20.26
C LYS A 232 13.38 -3.52 18.76
N TYR A 233 12.29 -3.63 18.01
CA TYR A 233 12.29 -3.94 16.58
C TYR A 233 12.13 -2.71 15.69
N TRP A 234 11.64 -1.58 16.26
CA TRP A 234 11.37 -0.36 15.47
C TRP A 234 12.59 0.18 14.74
N SER A 235 12.37 0.56 13.49
CA SER A 235 13.32 1.36 12.72
C SER A 235 13.45 2.78 13.29
N PRO A 236 14.49 3.54 12.93
CA PRO A 236 14.55 4.98 13.22
C PRO A 236 13.32 5.74 12.70
N TYR A 237 12.85 5.39 11.51
CA TYR A 237 11.64 5.95 10.92
C TYR A 237 10.41 5.77 11.84
N ALA A 238 10.11 4.54 12.24
CA ALA A 238 8.96 4.24 13.09
C ALA A 238 9.05 4.92 14.46
N ARG A 239 10.26 4.97 15.08
CA ARG A 239 10.47 5.67 16.35
C ARG A 239 10.15 7.16 16.24
N ASN A 240 10.60 7.82 15.18
CA ASN A 240 10.36 9.25 14.94
C ASN A 240 8.88 9.49 14.58
N LEU A 241 8.26 8.60 13.83
CA LEU A 241 6.85 8.64 13.48
C LEU A 241 5.96 8.57 14.72
N LEU A 242 6.16 7.57 15.58
CA LEU A 242 5.38 7.34 16.81
C LEU A 242 5.60 8.42 17.87
N LYS A 243 6.82 8.94 18.00
CA LYS A 243 7.12 10.05 18.93
C LYS A 243 6.54 11.39 18.46
N GLY A 244 6.22 11.50 17.19
CA GLY A 244 5.72 12.75 16.62
C GLY A 244 6.80 13.85 16.44
N SER A 245 8.07 13.48 16.51
CA SER A 245 9.20 14.41 16.42
C SER A 245 10.42 13.69 15.83
N GLY A 246 11.40 14.45 15.36
CA GLY A 246 12.64 13.95 14.77
C GLY A 246 12.69 14.15 13.25
N THR A 247 13.76 13.66 12.64
CA THR A 247 13.99 13.71 11.20
C THR A 247 13.04 12.77 10.46
N ILE A 248 12.73 13.11 9.21
CA ILE A 248 12.00 12.24 8.30
C ILE A 248 13.05 11.33 7.67
N GLU A 249 13.02 10.06 8.07
CA GLU A 249 13.92 9.06 7.52
C GLU A 249 13.45 8.60 6.14
N LYS A 250 14.41 8.20 5.29
CA LYS A 250 14.09 7.63 3.98
C LYS A 250 13.38 6.28 4.16
N THR A 251 12.28 6.11 3.45
CA THR A 251 11.50 4.87 3.38
C THR A 251 11.71 4.18 2.03
N SER A 252 11.14 2.99 1.86
CA SER A 252 11.24 2.20 0.62
C SER A 252 10.70 2.94 -0.61
N PHE A 253 11.06 2.45 -1.78
CA PHE A 253 10.57 2.91 -3.09
C PHE A 253 9.07 2.63 -3.30
N ARG A 254 8.51 1.66 -2.59
CA ARG A 254 7.12 1.19 -2.70
C ARG A 254 6.12 2.23 -2.22
N ASN A 255 4.96 2.27 -2.87
CA ASN A 255 3.81 3.12 -2.52
C ASN A 255 4.13 4.62 -2.48
N LYS A 256 4.95 5.07 -3.42
CA LYS A 256 5.38 6.47 -3.53
C LYS A 256 4.93 7.13 -4.80
N LEU A 257 4.68 8.42 -4.69
CA LEU A 257 4.37 9.31 -5.80
C LEU A 257 5.63 10.05 -6.25
N TYR A 258 5.84 10.04 -7.56
CA TYR A 258 6.88 10.81 -8.25
C TYR A 258 6.26 11.76 -9.25
N LYS A 259 6.87 12.90 -9.45
CA LYS A 259 6.47 13.87 -10.45
C LYS A 259 7.65 14.30 -11.29
N GLY A 260 7.42 14.52 -12.59
CA GLY A 260 8.49 14.92 -13.47
C GLY A 260 8.07 15.10 -14.90
N LYS A 261 8.97 14.81 -15.84
CA LYS A 261 8.73 15.03 -17.26
C LYS A 261 9.39 13.98 -18.13
N ILE A 262 8.75 13.69 -19.25
CA ILE A 262 9.37 13.05 -20.40
C ILE A 262 9.75 14.15 -21.39
N ASP A 263 10.99 14.10 -21.95
CA ASP A 263 11.57 15.07 -22.90
C ASP A 263 11.57 16.54 -22.39
N GLY A 264 11.57 16.75 -21.07
CA GLY A 264 11.45 18.07 -20.47
C GLY A 264 10.12 18.81 -20.77
N LYS A 265 9.24 18.23 -21.57
CA LYS A 265 8.03 18.86 -22.14
C LYS A 265 6.74 18.27 -21.65
N TYR A 266 6.72 16.98 -21.35
CA TYR A 266 5.50 16.24 -21.05
C TYR A 266 5.42 15.94 -19.55
N PRO A 267 4.73 16.78 -18.76
CA PRO A 267 4.59 16.54 -17.32
C PRO A 267 3.85 15.23 -17.07
N ILE A 268 4.43 14.42 -16.17
CA ILE A 268 3.85 13.15 -15.74
C ILE A 268 3.88 13.04 -14.23
N THR A 269 2.95 12.27 -13.72
CA THR A 269 2.94 11.79 -12.33
C THR A 269 2.95 10.26 -12.35
N VAL A 270 3.70 9.64 -11.44
CA VAL A 270 3.88 8.19 -11.33
C VAL A 270 3.56 7.77 -9.91
N LEU A 271 2.74 6.72 -9.75
CA LEU A 271 2.54 6.02 -8.49
C LEU A 271 3.17 4.62 -8.61
N VAL A 272 4.18 4.33 -7.80
CA VAL A 272 4.70 2.97 -7.65
C VAL A 272 3.80 2.24 -6.66
N SER A 273 2.89 1.39 -7.15
CA SER A 273 1.81 0.81 -6.34
C SER A 273 2.16 -0.52 -5.71
N ARG A 274 2.91 -1.37 -6.40
CA ARG A 274 3.27 -2.72 -5.94
C ARG A 274 4.76 -2.96 -6.10
N PHE A 275 5.33 -3.69 -5.16
CA PHE A 275 6.72 -4.06 -5.16
C PHE A 275 6.87 -5.50 -4.67
N TYR A 276 7.50 -6.33 -5.47
CA TYR A 276 7.75 -7.73 -5.18
C TYR A 276 9.26 -7.94 -5.01
N PRO A 277 9.75 -7.92 -3.76
CA PRO A 277 11.17 -8.17 -3.52
C PRO A 277 11.50 -9.59 -3.95
N ASN A 278 12.55 -9.73 -4.74
CA ASN A 278 13.03 -11.04 -5.10
C ASN A 278 14.00 -11.53 -4.02
N ASN A 279 13.73 -12.70 -3.47
CA ASN A 279 14.53 -13.34 -2.44
C ASN A 279 15.58 -14.29 -3.02
N ASP A 280 15.71 -14.37 -4.36
CA ASP A 280 16.72 -15.19 -5.02
C ASP A 280 18.07 -14.47 -5.19
N SER A 281 19.04 -15.20 -5.71
CA SER A 281 20.39 -14.69 -5.93
C SER A 281 20.52 -13.64 -7.05
N SER A 282 19.46 -13.37 -7.82
CA SER A 282 19.49 -12.39 -8.91
C SER A 282 19.55 -10.94 -8.42
N GLY A 283 19.00 -10.69 -7.23
CA GLY A 283 18.86 -9.36 -6.66
C GLY A 283 17.94 -8.44 -7.47
N ILE A 284 17.05 -9.01 -8.31
CA ILE A 284 16.09 -8.28 -9.13
C ILE A 284 14.74 -8.34 -8.46
N SER A 285 14.17 -7.19 -8.12
CA SER A 285 12.80 -7.05 -7.63
C SER A 285 11.89 -6.59 -8.75
N SER A 286 10.65 -7.07 -8.79
CA SER A 286 9.64 -6.60 -9.74
C SER A 286 8.74 -5.57 -9.09
N PHE A 287 8.20 -4.64 -9.88
CA PHE A 287 7.21 -3.68 -9.39
C PHE A 287 6.19 -3.34 -10.47
N HIS A 288 5.03 -2.87 -10.03
CA HIS A 288 4.04 -2.21 -10.87
C HIS A 288 3.93 -0.75 -10.49
N ALA A 289 3.74 0.08 -11.50
CA ALA A 289 3.45 1.49 -11.32
C ALA A 289 2.36 1.93 -12.30
N GLU A 290 1.59 2.91 -11.89
CA GLU A 290 0.66 3.64 -12.73
C GLU A 290 1.22 5.02 -12.97
N TYR A 291 1.28 5.46 -14.23
CA TYR A 291 1.59 6.84 -14.53
C TYR A 291 0.55 7.47 -15.44
N TRP A 292 0.52 8.78 -15.45
CA TRP A 292 -0.34 9.55 -16.35
C TRP A 292 0.34 10.86 -16.75
N TYR A 293 0.01 11.30 -17.94
CA TYR A 293 0.32 12.67 -18.33
C TYR A 293 -0.64 13.61 -17.59
N ASP A 294 -0.13 14.62 -16.92
CA ASP A 294 -0.92 15.56 -16.10
C ASP A 294 -2.07 16.22 -16.89
N LYS A 295 -1.89 16.39 -18.21
CA LYS A 295 -2.89 16.96 -19.11
C LYS A 295 -4.03 16.00 -19.43
N SER A 296 -3.74 14.73 -19.72
CA SER A 296 -4.74 13.75 -20.17
C SER A 296 -5.35 12.97 -19.01
N LYS A 297 -4.63 12.80 -17.90
CA LYS A 297 -5.05 12.06 -16.71
C LYS A 297 -5.54 10.63 -17.01
N LYS A 298 -5.05 10.02 -18.08
CA LYS A 298 -5.33 8.63 -18.41
C LYS A 298 -4.24 7.76 -17.84
N LEU A 299 -4.60 6.76 -17.02
CA LEU A 299 -3.66 5.82 -16.44
C LEU A 299 -3.00 4.96 -17.52
N ILE A 300 -1.71 4.77 -17.36
CA ILE A 300 -0.86 3.90 -18.17
C ILE A 300 -0.05 3.06 -17.19
N GLN A 301 -0.02 1.74 -17.42
CA GLN A 301 0.68 0.81 -16.57
C GLN A 301 2.14 0.67 -16.97
N TRP A 302 3.00 0.58 -15.98
CA TRP A 302 4.41 0.22 -16.10
C TRP A 302 4.69 -1.06 -15.32
N ASP A 303 5.22 -2.05 -16.02
CA ASP A 303 5.77 -3.25 -15.42
C ASP A 303 7.28 -3.11 -15.38
N GLY A 304 7.85 -3.06 -14.19
CA GLY A 304 9.24 -2.72 -13.98
C GLY A 304 10.03 -3.73 -13.16
N GLN A 305 11.33 -3.65 -13.30
CA GLN A 305 12.33 -4.36 -12.51
C GLN A 305 13.27 -3.35 -11.87
N LEU A 306 13.69 -3.64 -10.64
CA LEU A 306 14.68 -2.87 -9.89
C LEU A 306 15.84 -3.81 -9.52
N LYS A 307 17.06 -3.48 -10.00
CA LYS A 307 18.30 -4.15 -9.63
C LYS A 307 19.29 -3.14 -9.05
N GLY A 308 19.49 -3.19 -7.74
CA GLY A 308 20.22 -2.12 -7.05
C GLY A 308 19.51 -0.78 -7.20
N ASN A 309 20.10 0.16 -7.94
CA ASN A 309 19.49 1.46 -8.28
C ASN A 309 18.99 1.54 -9.72
N HIS A 310 19.22 0.50 -10.53
CA HIS A 310 18.83 0.47 -11.93
C HIS A 310 17.40 0.01 -12.09
N ILE A 311 16.62 0.77 -12.86
CA ILE A 311 15.20 0.56 -13.15
C ILE A 311 15.05 0.26 -14.64
N SER A 312 14.44 -0.88 -14.97
CA SER A 312 14.04 -1.24 -16.33
C SER A 312 12.53 -1.42 -16.37
N ILE A 313 11.83 -0.76 -17.29
CA ILE A 313 10.36 -0.81 -17.41
C ILE A 313 9.98 -1.17 -18.84
N THR A 314 8.95 -2.00 -18.98
CA THR A 314 8.22 -2.21 -20.23
C THR A 314 6.85 -1.59 -20.12
N GLU A 315 6.55 -0.65 -21.01
CA GLU A 315 5.20 -0.10 -21.21
C GLU A 315 4.52 -0.86 -22.33
N ASN A 316 3.41 -1.52 -22.03
CA ASN A 316 2.66 -2.31 -22.97
C ASN A 316 1.57 -1.47 -23.66
N ASP A 317 1.38 -1.64 -24.98
CA ASP A 317 0.34 -0.99 -25.78
C ASP A 317 -0.96 -1.80 -25.76
N ARG A 318 -0.85 -3.09 -26.14
CA ARG A 318 -1.98 -4.01 -26.23
C ARG A 318 -1.52 -5.47 -26.15
N TYR A 319 -2.46 -6.33 -25.80
CA TYR A 319 -2.29 -7.78 -25.96
C TYR A 319 -2.65 -8.17 -27.40
N ASP A 320 -1.82 -9.02 -27.99
CA ASP A 320 -2.06 -9.61 -29.32
C ASP A 320 -2.53 -11.05 -29.14
N ASP A 321 -3.82 -11.28 -29.36
CA ASP A 321 -4.46 -12.59 -29.21
C ASP A 321 -3.90 -13.66 -30.20
N VAL A 322 -3.35 -13.24 -31.33
CA VAL A 322 -2.80 -14.15 -32.35
C VAL A 322 -1.47 -14.71 -31.90
N THR A 323 -0.60 -13.88 -31.37
CA THR A 323 0.73 -14.27 -30.89
C THR A 323 0.75 -14.63 -29.40
N SER A 324 -0.35 -14.39 -28.68
CA SER A 324 -0.45 -14.49 -27.23
C SER A 324 0.65 -13.71 -26.49
N GLN A 325 0.97 -12.52 -26.97
CA GLN A 325 2.03 -11.68 -26.41
C GLN A 325 1.56 -10.22 -26.21
N TRP A 326 2.12 -9.58 -25.21
CA TRP A 326 2.00 -8.13 -25.06
C TRP A 326 2.91 -7.42 -26.06
N ILE A 327 2.35 -6.47 -26.82
CA ILE A 327 3.12 -5.61 -27.74
C ILE A 327 3.60 -4.40 -26.93
N PRO A 328 4.91 -4.19 -26.84
CA PRO A 328 5.44 -3.02 -26.15
C PRO A 328 5.11 -1.73 -26.88
N ARG A 329 4.85 -0.69 -26.12
CA ARG A 329 4.76 0.69 -26.60
C ARG A 329 6.09 1.42 -26.42
N ALA A 330 6.72 1.21 -25.25
CA ALA A 330 7.99 1.84 -24.91
C ALA A 330 8.81 0.99 -23.93
N PHE A 331 10.08 1.35 -23.83
CA PHE A 331 10.98 0.87 -22.80
C PHE A 331 11.55 2.05 -22.02
N VAL A 332 11.73 1.87 -20.70
CA VAL A 332 12.40 2.85 -19.86
C VAL A 332 13.60 2.21 -19.20
N GLU A 333 14.74 2.89 -19.28
CA GLU A 333 15.97 2.56 -18.57
C GLU A 333 16.36 3.77 -17.73
N ALA A 334 16.45 3.61 -16.42
CA ALA A 334 16.67 4.72 -15.50
C ALA A 334 17.50 4.33 -14.27
N GLU A 335 18.07 5.33 -13.63
CA GLU A 335 18.81 5.20 -12.38
C GLU A 335 18.11 5.99 -11.27
N MET A 336 17.98 5.36 -10.10
CA MET A 336 17.46 5.99 -8.90
C MET A 336 18.61 6.53 -8.04
N LYS A 337 18.61 7.84 -7.75
CA LYS A 337 19.58 8.51 -6.88
C LYS A 337 18.86 9.35 -5.82
N GLY A 338 18.88 8.86 -4.58
CA GLY A 338 18.12 9.54 -3.52
C GLY A 338 16.63 9.54 -3.81
N ASN A 339 16.05 10.71 -4.00
CA ASN A 339 14.63 10.92 -4.30
C ASN A 339 14.36 11.16 -5.80
N THR A 340 15.37 11.04 -6.65
CA THR A 340 15.24 11.28 -8.09
C THR A 340 15.42 10.00 -8.88
N ILE A 341 14.71 9.91 -10.02
CA ILE A 341 14.85 8.86 -11.02
C ILE A 341 15.14 9.57 -12.34
N THR A 342 16.26 9.24 -12.96
CA THR A 342 16.68 9.86 -14.22
C THR A 342 17.08 8.80 -15.24
N GLY A 343 16.68 8.98 -16.49
CA GLY A 343 16.96 8.00 -17.52
C GLY A 343 16.39 8.34 -18.87
N THR A 344 16.03 7.31 -19.62
CA THR A 344 15.49 7.42 -20.98
C THR A 344 14.20 6.63 -21.12
N TRP A 345 13.28 7.18 -21.89
CA TRP A 345 12.08 6.54 -22.40
C TRP A 345 12.26 6.33 -23.91
N GLN A 346 12.16 5.10 -24.40
CA GLN A 346 12.35 4.78 -25.80
C GLN A 346 11.03 4.33 -26.43
N ASP A 347 10.56 5.03 -27.46
CA ASP A 347 9.42 4.59 -28.28
C ASP A 347 9.74 3.28 -29.00
N TYR A 348 8.89 2.27 -28.85
CA TYR A 348 9.12 0.94 -29.43
C TYR A 348 9.14 0.95 -30.96
N LYS A 349 8.26 1.73 -31.61
CA LYS A 349 8.09 1.74 -33.07
C LYS A 349 9.16 2.60 -33.75
N THR A 350 9.32 3.82 -33.27
CA THR A 350 10.21 4.81 -33.91
C THR A 350 11.66 4.72 -33.40
N LYS A 351 11.90 3.97 -32.32
CA LYS A 351 13.20 3.87 -31.62
C LYS A 351 13.74 5.22 -31.13
N LYS A 352 12.90 6.24 -31.06
CA LYS A 352 13.28 7.56 -30.59
C LYS A 352 13.48 7.52 -29.08
N TYR A 353 14.58 8.08 -28.60
CA TYR A 353 14.87 8.26 -27.18
C TYR A 353 14.43 9.65 -26.71
N LEU A 354 13.82 9.67 -25.54
CA LEU A 354 13.41 10.88 -24.82
C LEU A 354 13.99 10.81 -23.42
N THR A 355 14.33 11.94 -22.81
CA THR A 355 14.77 11.99 -21.41
C THR A 355 13.61 11.71 -20.46
N LEU A 356 13.90 11.06 -19.35
CA LEU A 356 12.98 10.87 -18.23
C LEU A 356 13.61 11.46 -16.98
N GLU A 357 12.89 12.34 -16.31
CA GLU A 357 13.32 12.95 -15.04
C GLU A 357 12.12 12.96 -14.08
N LEU A 358 12.26 12.30 -12.93
CA LEU A 358 11.24 12.21 -11.88
C LEU A 358 11.86 12.55 -10.53
N GLU A 359 11.07 13.17 -9.66
CA GLU A 359 11.40 13.46 -8.28
C GLU A 359 10.27 12.98 -7.36
N GLU A 360 10.61 12.38 -6.23
CA GLU A 360 9.63 11.99 -5.20
C GLU A 360 8.91 13.24 -4.68
N LEU A 361 7.58 13.19 -4.65
CA LEU A 361 6.72 14.27 -4.16
C LEU A 361 6.82 14.44 -2.64
#